data_6915e923d14ee309d01a6cf45d34eb1c
#
_entry.id   6915e923d14ee309d01a6cf45d34eb1c
#
_cell.length_a   1.000
_cell.length_b   1.000
_cell.length_c   1.000
_cell.angle_alpha   90.00
_cell.angle_beta   90.00
_cell.angle_gamma   90.00
#
_symmetry.space_group_name_H-M   'P 1'
#
loop_
_entity.id
_entity.type
_entity.pdbx_description
1 polymer ?
#
loop_
_entity_poly.entity_id
_entity_poly.type
_entity_poly.pdbx_seq_one_letter_code
_entity_poly.pdbx_strand_id
1 'polypeptide(L)'
;MAEERTLKEYATPSTEESHAIIVYPTVEGNNFEIKPALIYLVQQNQFFGSPTEYSSLHVSNFLRLSGTLKANQEAVRLHLFPFSLGDGASAWFHSLEVGSITSWDQMRQAFLTRFFPHSKIVQLRN
;
A
#
# COMPACT_ATOMS: atom_id res chain seq x y z
N MET A 1 22.88 16.74 -15.84
CA MET A 1 24.02 16.10 -15.19
C MET A 1 23.58 14.85 -14.47
N ALA A 2 24.44 13.86 -14.42
CA ALA A 2 24.11 12.59 -13.81
C ALA A 2 23.81 12.75 -12.32
N GLU A 3 24.56 13.61 -11.65
CA GLU A 3 24.35 13.80 -10.22
C GLU A 3 22.99 14.37 -9.89
N GLU A 4 22.55 15.34 -10.68
CA GLU A 4 21.24 15.91 -10.46
C GLU A 4 20.14 14.90 -10.65
N ARG A 5 20.29 14.06 -11.66
CA ARG A 5 19.32 13.03 -11.93
C ARG A 5 19.26 12.02 -10.78
N THR A 6 20.43 11.67 -10.24
CA THR A 6 20.49 10.76 -9.13
C THR A 6 19.80 11.34 -7.90
N LEU A 7 20.01 12.60 -7.64
CA LEU A 7 19.37 13.24 -6.52
C LEU A 7 17.85 13.27 -6.67
N LYS A 8 17.39 13.53 -7.88
CA LYS A 8 15.96 13.51 -8.13
C LYS A 8 15.38 12.13 -7.90
N GLU A 9 16.10 11.12 -8.32
CA GLU A 9 15.64 9.76 -8.09
C GLU A 9 15.56 9.44 -6.61
N TYR A 10 16.51 9.92 -5.84
CA TYR A 10 16.47 9.72 -4.39
C TYR A 10 15.36 10.53 -3.74
N ALA A 11 15.00 11.64 -4.33
CA ALA A 11 13.96 12.48 -3.76
C ALA A 11 12.57 11.84 -3.90
N THR A 12 12.35 11.07 -4.97
CA THR A 12 11.05 10.48 -5.22
C THR A 12 11.10 8.98 -5.47
N PRO A 13 12.03 8.25 -4.84
CA PRO A 13 12.21 6.83 -5.20
C PRO A 13 11.03 5.95 -4.81
N SER A 14 10.41 6.21 -3.66
CA SER A 14 9.35 5.34 -3.22
C SER A 14 8.13 5.43 -4.13
N THR A 15 7.83 6.61 -4.66
CA THR A 15 6.72 6.77 -5.59
C THR A 15 6.99 6.02 -6.88
N GLU A 16 8.19 6.14 -7.40
CA GLU A 16 8.54 5.45 -8.64
C GLU A 16 8.57 3.95 -8.44
N GLU A 17 9.09 3.50 -7.30
CA GLU A 17 9.11 2.08 -7.01
C GLU A 17 7.70 1.53 -6.89
N SER A 18 6.80 2.28 -6.26
CA SER A 18 5.41 1.86 -6.15
C SER A 18 4.77 1.73 -7.51
N HIS A 19 5.07 2.65 -8.43
CA HIS A 19 4.54 2.58 -9.78
C HIS A 19 5.09 1.38 -10.52
N ALA A 20 6.35 1.04 -10.30
CA ALA A 20 6.95 -0.12 -10.96
C ALA A 20 6.34 -1.43 -10.46
N ILE A 21 6.08 -1.54 -9.17
CA ILE A 21 5.52 -2.75 -8.58
C ILE A 21 4.05 -2.89 -8.94
N ILE A 22 3.30 -1.80 -8.91
CA ILE A 22 1.87 -1.82 -9.16
C ILE A 22 1.60 -1.48 -10.62
N VAL A 23 0.84 -2.35 -11.28
CA VAL A 23 0.28 -2.05 -12.58
C VAL A 23 -1.16 -1.66 -12.35
N TYR A 24 -1.45 -0.38 -12.48
CA TYR A 24 -2.78 0.13 -12.16
C TYR A 24 -3.80 -0.30 -13.20
N PRO A 25 -5.03 -0.62 -12.77
CA PRO A 25 -6.08 -0.97 -13.73
C PRO A 25 -6.33 0.21 -14.67
N THR A 26 -6.70 -0.11 -15.89
CA THR A 26 -7.03 0.92 -16.87
C THR A 26 -8.25 1.68 -16.38
N VAL A 27 -8.06 2.96 -16.15
CA VAL A 27 -9.13 3.82 -15.69
C VAL A 27 -9.39 4.84 -16.74
N GLU A 28 -10.66 5.07 -17.01
CA GLU A 28 -11.05 6.05 -18.00
C GLU A 28 -10.49 7.40 -17.63
N GLY A 29 -9.61 7.92 -18.47
CA GLY A 29 -9.01 9.22 -18.24
C GLY A 29 -7.87 9.24 -17.25
N ASN A 30 -7.65 8.19 -16.50
CA ASN A 30 -6.60 8.16 -15.48
C ASN A 30 -6.64 9.36 -14.55
N ASN A 31 -7.83 9.90 -14.37
CA ASN A 31 -7.97 11.17 -13.67
C ASN A 31 -8.58 10.96 -12.31
N PHE A 32 -7.85 10.32 -11.44
CA PHE A 32 -8.27 10.35 -10.06
C PHE A 32 -7.31 11.23 -9.28
N GLU A 33 -7.87 12.05 -8.43
CA GLU A 33 -7.08 12.88 -7.54
C GLU A 33 -7.20 12.34 -6.14
N ILE A 34 -6.06 12.23 -5.49
CA ILE A 34 -6.04 11.83 -4.09
C ILE A 34 -5.73 13.06 -3.28
N LYS A 35 -6.67 13.45 -2.44
CA LYS A 35 -6.50 14.64 -1.62
C LYS A 35 -5.35 14.43 -0.64
N PRO A 36 -4.48 15.43 -0.50
CA PRO A 36 -3.37 15.30 0.46
C PRO A 36 -3.84 14.99 1.89
N ALA A 37 -5.02 15.47 2.27
CA ALA A 37 -5.55 15.17 3.58
C ALA A 37 -5.79 13.68 3.77
N LEU A 38 -6.20 12.98 2.71
CA LEU A 38 -6.41 11.55 2.80
C LEU A 38 -5.09 10.80 2.93
N ILE A 39 -4.09 11.22 2.18
CA ILE A 39 -2.76 10.63 2.31
C ILE A 39 -2.25 10.80 3.73
N TYR A 40 -2.40 12.02 4.26
CA TYR A 40 -1.96 12.32 5.62
C TYR A 40 -2.68 11.41 6.62
N LEU A 41 -3.99 11.25 6.45
CA LEU A 41 -4.78 10.44 7.35
C LEU A 41 -4.33 8.98 7.33
N VAL A 42 -4.06 8.47 6.13
CA VAL A 42 -3.58 7.10 5.98
C VAL A 42 -2.21 6.94 6.65
N GLN A 43 -1.35 7.94 6.51
CA GLN A 43 -0.02 7.89 7.12
C GLN A 43 -0.08 7.98 8.64
N GLN A 44 -1.16 8.50 9.20
CA GLN A 44 -1.33 8.53 10.66
C GLN A 44 -1.73 7.17 11.21
N ASN A 45 -2.06 6.21 10.35
CA ASN A 45 -2.54 4.91 10.76
C ASN A 45 -1.73 3.81 10.08
N GLN A 46 -0.42 3.90 10.18
CA GLN A 46 0.45 2.97 9.48
C GLN A 46 0.58 1.62 10.20
N PHE A 47 0.77 0.60 9.39
CA PHE A 47 1.09 -0.74 9.85
C PHE A 47 2.59 -0.96 9.68
N PHE A 48 3.27 -1.39 10.73
CA PHE A 48 4.72 -1.49 10.72
C PHE A 48 5.23 -2.91 10.56
N GLY A 49 4.38 -3.89 10.76
CA GLY A 49 4.79 -5.27 10.62
C GLY A 49 5.26 -5.91 11.92
N SER A 50 4.96 -5.29 13.04
CA SER A 50 5.37 -5.85 14.32
C SER A 50 4.50 -7.06 14.69
N PRO A 51 5.01 -7.97 15.54
CA PRO A 51 4.24 -9.15 15.92
C PRO A 51 2.95 -8.85 16.67
N THR A 52 2.84 -7.66 17.26
CA THR A 52 1.66 -7.30 18.03
C THR A 52 0.56 -6.67 17.19
N GLU A 53 0.85 -6.38 15.93
CA GLU A 53 -0.14 -5.78 15.05
C GLU A 53 -0.93 -6.85 14.31
N TYR A 54 -2.18 -6.54 14.00
CA TYR A 54 -3.03 -7.44 13.24
C TYR A 54 -3.26 -6.90 11.85
N SER A 55 -2.77 -7.64 10.85
CA SER A 55 -2.86 -7.20 9.46
C SER A 55 -4.30 -7.10 8.98
N SER A 56 -5.16 -8.02 9.41
CA SER A 56 -6.55 -7.97 8.98
C SER A 56 -7.26 -6.73 9.51
N LEU A 57 -6.91 -6.32 10.72
CA LEU A 57 -7.47 -5.09 11.28
C LEU A 57 -6.98 -3.88 10.49
N HIS A 58 -5.70 -3.90 10.11
CA HIS A 58 -5.17 -2.80 9.31
C HIS A 58 -5.90 -2.67 7.98
N VAL A 59 -6.14 -3.80 7.30
CA VAL A 59 -6.88 -3.77 6.03
C VAL A 59 -8.28 -3.20 6.25
N SER A 60 -8.96 -3.63 7.30
CA SER A 60 -10.30 -3.11 7.60
C SER A 60 -10.29 -1.61 7.82
N ASN A 61 -9.33 -1.13 8.60
CA ASN A 61 -9.22 0.29 8.87
C ASN A 61 -8.89 1.07 7.60
N PHE A 62 -7.98 0.53 6.79
CA PHE A 62 -7.64 1.17 5.54
C PHE A 62 -8.85 1.28 4.61
N LEU A 63 -9.62 0.19 4.51
CA LEU A 63 -10.80 0.20 3.66
C LEU A 63 -11.84 1.21 4.14
N ARG A 64 -11.97 1.32 5.47
CA ARG A 64 -12.89 2.32 6.02
C ARG A 64 -12.46 3.73 5.67
N LEU A 65 -11.16 4.01 5.78
CA LEU A 65 -10.65 5.33 5.47
C LEU A 65 -10.78 5.65 3.99
N SER A 66 -10.50 4.67 3.13
CA SER A 66 -10.55 4.91 1.69
C SER A 66 -11.93 4.70 1.09
N GLY A 67 -12.86 4.14 1.85
CA GLY A 67 -14.18 3.79 1.34
C GLY A 67 -15.11 4.95 1.11
N THR A 68 -14.72 6.15 1.56
CA THR A 68 -15.53 7.35 1.30
C THR A 68 -15.37 7.86 -0.12
N LEU A 69 -14.43 7.30 -0.87
CA LEU A 69 -14.19 7.71 -2.24
C LEU A 69 -15.17 7.03 -3.16
N LYS A 70 -15.61 7.73 -4.20
CA LYS A 70 -16.69 7.22 -5.03
C LYS A 70 -16.24 6.63 -6.35
N ALA A 71 -15.29 7.25 -7.02
CA ALA A 71 -14.88 6.80 -8.34
C ALA A 71 -13.51 6.19 -8.29
N ASN A 72 -13.28 5.20 -9.15
CA ASN A 72 -11.95 4.61 -9.33
C ASN A 72 -11.36 4.11 -8.02
N GLN A 73 -12.19 3.50 -7.21
CA GLN A 73 -11.77 3.11 -5.87
C GLN A 73 -10.61 2.13 -5.87
N GLU A 74 -10.60 1.22 -6.83
CA GLU A 74 -9.52 0.24 -6.87
C GLU A 74 -8.18 0.91 -7.14
N ALA A 75 -8.12 1.80 -8.12
CA ALA A 75 -6.89 2.50 -8.43
C ALA A 75 -6.44 3.36 -7.26
N VAL A 76 -7.39 4.02 -6.60
CA VAL A 76 -7.08 4.86 -5.46
C VAL A 76 -6.54 4.02 -4.31
N ARG A 77 -7.15 2.88 -4.04
CA ARG A 77 -6.67 2.00 -2.97
C ARG A 77 -5.27 1.51 -3.25
N LEU A 78 -5.00 1.11 -4.49
CA LEU A 78 -3.66 0.67 -4.87
C LEU A 78 -2.65 1.78 -4.68
N HIS A 79 -3.04 3.00 -5.00
CA HIS A 79 -2.13 4.12 -4.86
C HIS A 79 -1.88 4.50 -3.40
N LEU A 80 -2.93 4.41 -2.59
CA LEU A 80 -2.86 4.81 -1.18
C LEU A 80 -2.24 3.78 -0.27
N PHE A 81 -2.44 2.51 -0.55
CA PHE A 81 -2.06 1.47 0.42
C PHE A 81 -0.60 1.52 0.81
N PRO A 82 0.35 1.72 -0.13
CA PRO A 82 1.76 1.80 0.29
C PRO A 82 2.03 2.90 1.31
N PHE A 83 1.27 3.99 1.28
CA PHE A 83 1.42 5.05 2.28
C PHE A 83 0.97 4.61 3.68
N SER A 84 0.19 3.54 3.75
CA SER A 84 -0.27 3.01 5.03
C SER A 84 0.72 2.04 5.65
N LEU A 85 1.87 1.84 5.01
CA LEU A 85 2.87 0.89 5.49
C LEU A 85 4.11 1.65 5.95
N GLY A 86 4.65 1.23 7.11
CA GLY A 86 5.85 1.83 7.64
C GLY A 86 6.88 0.77 7.96
N ASP A 87 8.10 1.20 8.18
CA ASP A 87 9.21 0.34 8.63
C ASP A 87 9.26 -1.00 7.89
N GLY A 88 9.16 -2.11 8.62
CA GLY A 88 9.29 -3.44 8.03
C GLY A 88 8.24 -3.76 6.97
N ALA A 89 7.02 -3.28 7.17
CA ALA A 89 5.97 -3.53 6.18
C ALA A 89 6.25 -2.77 4.89
N SER A 90 6.75 -1.55 5.01
CA SER A 90 7.13 -0.79 3.82
C SER A 90 8.30 -1.46 3.10
N ALA A 91 9.28 -1.94 3.86
CA ALA A 91 10.41 -2.65 3.27
C ALA A 91 9.95 -3.90 2.53
N TRP A 92 8.99 -4.63 3.11
CA TRP A 92 8.43 -5.78 2.43
C TRP A 92 7.80 -5.38 1.10
N PHE A 93 6.99 -4.32 1.12
CA PHE A 93 6.31 -3.91 -0.11
C PHE A 93 7.32 -3.59 -1.20
N HIS A 94 8.37 -2.86 -0.85
CA HIS A 94 9.36 -2.46 -1.85
C HIS A 94 10.24 -3.60 -2.31
N SER A 95 10.13 -4.77 -1.69
CA SER A 95 10.84 -5.97 -2.14
C SER A 95 10.06 -6.76 -3.17
N LEU A 96 8.82 -6.39 -3.44
CA LEU A 96 7.99 -7.12 -4.40
C LEU A 96 8.49 -6.88 -5.83
N GLU A 97 8.24 -7.86 -6.67
CA GLU A 97 8.70 -7.77 -8.05
C GLU A 97 7.93 -6.72 -8.83
N VAL A 98 8.61 -6.13 -9.79
CA VAL A 98 7.99 -5.17 -10.70
C VAL A 98 6.81 -5.85 -11.39
N GLY A 99 5.68 -5.16 -11.41
CA GLY A 99 4.50 -5.64 -12.10
C GLY A 99 3.74 -6.74 -11.42
N SER A 100 4.11 -7.09 -10.18
CA SER A 100 3.49 -8.22 -9.50
C SER A 100 2.10 -7.92 -8.95
N ILE A 101 1.77 -6.66 -8.75
CA ILE A 101 0.48 -6.27 -8.19
C ILE A 101 -0.34 -5.57 -9.25
N THR A 102 -1.46 -6.18 -9.64
CA THR A 102 -2.30 -5.63 -10.70
C THR A 102 -3.72 -5.34 -10.25
N SER A 103 -4.07 -5.69 -9.02
CA SER A 103 -5.42 -5.44 -8.51
C SER A 103 -5.36 -5.23 -7.01
N TRP A 104 -6.40 -4.60 -6.48
CA TRP A 104 -6.50 -4.43 -5.04
C TRP A 104 -6.56 -5.78 -4.33
N ASP A 105 -7.27 -6.74 -4.92
CA ASP A 105 -7.37 -8.06 -4.29
C ASP A 105 -6.01 -8.72 -4.18
N GLN A 106 -5.17 -8.60 -5.22
CA GLN A 106 -3.81 -9.12 -5.16
C GLN A 106 -2.99 -8.45 -4.07
N MET A 107 -3.11 -7.13 -3.97
CA MET A 107 -2.39 -6.39 -2.94
C MET A 107 -2.82 -6.87 -1.55
N ARG A 108 -4.11 -6.97 -1.34
CA ARG A 108 -4.65 -7.39 -0.06
C ARG A 108 -4.18 -8.79 0.30
N GLN A 109 -4.26 -9.70 -0.66
CA GLN A 109 -3.85 -11.08 -0.40
C GLN A 109 -2.36 -11.19 -0.14
N ALA A 110 -1.54 -10.49 -0.90
CA ALA A 110 -0.10 -10.51 -0.68
C ALA A 110 0.25 -10.00 0.71
N PHE A 111 -0.40 -8.92 1.11
CA PHE A 111 -0.18 -8.32 2.42
C PHE A 111 -0.61 -9.27 3.54
N LEU A 112 -1.80 -9.83 3.43
CA LEU A 112 -2.31 -10.73 4.46
C LEU A 112 -1.49 -12.01 4.54
N THR A 113 -1.06 -12.53 3.41
CA THR A 113 -0.21 -13.72 3.41
C THR A 113 1.10 -13.45 4.14
N ARG A 114 1.66 -12.27 3.93
CA ARG A 114 2.93 -11.93 4.55
C ARG A 114 2.80 -11.66 6.05
N PHE A 115 1.72 -10.99 6.45
CA PHE A 115 1.61 -10.48 7.81
C PHE A 115 0.48 -11.10 8.63
N PHE A 116 -0.08 -12.20 8.17
CA PHE A 116 -1.07 -12.93 8.94
C PHE A 116 -0.46 -14.28 9.31
N PRO A 117 0.42 -14.32 10.29
CA PRO A 117 1.14 -15.55 10.59
C PRO A 117 0.23 -16.62 11.17
N HIS A 118 0.64 -17.84 10.96
CA HIS A 118 -0.11 -19.01 11.41
C HIS A 118 -0.39 -18.96 12.91
N SER A 119 0.54 -18.45 13.67
CA SER A 119 0.35 -18.35 15.12
C SER A 119 -0.82 -17.47 15.50
N LYS A 120 -1.07 -16.41 14.74
CA LYS A 120 -2.22 -15.54 15.00
C LYS A 120 -3.53 -16.23 14.66
N ILE A 121 -3.52 -17.08 13.65
CA ILE A 121 -4.72 -17.84 13.30
C ILE A 121 -5.08 -18.78 14.44
N VAL A 122 -4.08 -19.44 15.01
CA VAL A 122 -4.30 -20.34 16.13
C VAL A 122 -4.86 -19.59 17.33
N GLN A 123 -4.32 -18.41 17.60
CA GLN A 123 -4.81 -17.61 18.71
C GLN A 123 -6.28 -17.22 18.54
N LEU A 124 -6.67 -16.90 17.32
CA LEU A 124 -8.05 -16.51 17.08
C LEU A 124 -9.02 -17.68 17.27
N ARG A 125 -8.56 -18.91 17.07
CA ARG A 125 -9.39 -20.07 17.29
C ARG A 125 -9.59 -20.39 18.77
N ASN A 126 -8.63 -20.05 19.54
CA ASN A 126 -8.68 -20.30 20.99
C ASN A 126 -9.45 -19.22 21.70
#